data_d331980e361567d2e83b1a601c9b17b5
#
_entry.id   d331980e361567d2e83b1a601c9b17b5
#
_cell.length_a   1.000
_cell.length_b   1.000
_cell.length_c   1.000
_cell.angle_alpha   90.00
_cell.angle_beta   90.00
_cell.angle_gamma   90.00
#
_symmetry.space_group_name_H-M   'P 1'
#
loop_
_entity.id
_entity.type
_entity.pdbx_description
1 polymer ?
#
loop_
_entity_poly.entity_id
_entity_poly.type
_entity_poly.pdbx_seq_one_letter_code
_entity_poly.pdbx_strand_id
1 'polypeptide(L)'
;MERLLQFGECPLPNPPPRGREQVAADSCVAGKIENACVHTHTLYMRATACLFLIYESVSMSIFKININNQTSTMLELKAFKDNHIKERDVQNIIKSNPQILGEDLLIISEELAPCEDSKKRLDLLALDKSGKLVVMELKRNDDGFHMDLQAIRYASMIRLFSIQDVIRHYQDYTQGNAEEDFTDFLDQEIDKLDFDNIRIMLVNQDFSRELTNSVLWLNEQGLDIKCIKITQYEINNELIWDVDTIIPVKETEEYQLKIKDKKNSDQEIKREINSRDYTKYTFNGKSDLTKGRLVLEVVRKYCKDYPEANFAKLSQIFPKKLQGSNGVLNIFSELKDYQKEGRFYIKDEEIIQLKNGEQISVCSQWRKDSIDNFIEHVKQTLGYEIVAQ
;
A
#
# COMPACT_ATOMS: atom_id res chain seq x y z
N MET A 1 40.53 -21.05 43.17
CA MET A 1 39.31 -21.87 43.40
C MET A 1 38.48 -21.82 42.11
N GLU A 2 38.77 -22.78 41.26
CA GLU A 2 38.11 -23.00 39.96
C GLU A 2 36.72 -23.59 40.15
N ARG A 3 35.74 -23.13 39.41
CA ARG A 3 34.56 -23.91 39.09
C ARG A 3 34.29 -23.77 37.59
N LEU A 4 34.70 -24.78 36.86
CA LEU A 4 34.28 -25.12 35.52
C LEU A 4 32.77 -25.42 35.51
N LEU A 5 32.06 -24.75 34.65
CA LEU A 5 30.70 -25.18 34.23
C LEU A 5 30.82 -25.87 32.89
N GLN A 6 30.59 -27.18 32.89
CA GLN A 6 30.45 -28.03 31.71
C GLN A 6 29.13 -27.72 31.02
N PHE A 7 29.21 -27.37 29.76
CA PHE A 7 28.03 -27.38 28.86
C PHE A 7 27.96 -28.76 28.22
N GLY A 8 26.83 -29.44 28.48
CA GLY A 8 26.47 -30.73 27.87
C GLY A 8 26.12 -30.56 26.39
N GLU A 9 26.72 -31.40 25.57
CA GLU A 9 26.42 -31.54 24.15
C GLU A 9 24.98 -32.10 23.93
N CYS A 10 24.21 -31.44 23.08
CA CYS A 10 22.91 -31.94 22.65
C CYS A 10 23.13 -32.84 21.42
N PRO A 11 22.71 -34.10 21.41
CA PRO A 11 22.93 -35.00 20.29
C PRO A 11 22.01 -34.68 19.11
N LEU A 12 22.60 -34.67 17.91
CA LEU A 12 21.90 -34.54 16.63
C LEU A 12 20.99 -35.75 16.36
N PRO A 13 19.79 -35.57 15.79
CA PRO A 13 18.95 -36.68 15.40
C PRO A 13 19.48 -37.38 14.13
N ASN A 14 19.43 -38.70 14.13
CA ASN A 14 19.81 -39.61 13.04
C ASN A 14 18.96 -39.42 11.77
N PRO A 15 19.53 -39.58 10.57
CA PRO A 15 18.80 -39.56 9.31
C PRO A 15 17.91 -40.81 9.13
N PRO A 16 16.77 -40.67 8.44
CA PRO A 16 15.85 -41.81 8.20
C PRO A 16 16.40 -42.76 7.13
N PRO A 17 16.04 -44.05 7.18
CA PRO A 17 16.52 -45.09 6.26
C PRO A 17 15.94 -44.93 4.86
N ARG A 18 16.73 -45.25 3.84
CA ARG A 18 16.33 -45.40 2.43
C ARG A 18 15.53 -46.69 2.22
N GLY A 19 14.46 -46.61 1.50
CA GLY A 19 13.85 -47.85 0.95
C GLY A 19 12.46 -47.70 0.34
N ARG A 20 12.47 -47.78 -1.00
CA ARG A 20 11.52 -48.37 -1.94
C ARG A 20 10.27 -47.64 -2.38
N GLU A 21 10.25 -47.49 -3.72
CA GLU A 21 9.18 -47.18 -4.66
C GLU A 21 7.95 -48.11 -4.54
N GLN A 22 6.76 -47.62 -4.78
CA GLN A 22 5.93 -47.91 -5.95
C GLN A 22 4.46 -47.46 -5.76
N VAL A 23 3.98 -46.72 -6.77
CA VAL A 23 2.67 -46.74 -7.46
C VAL A 23 1.38 -46.70 -6.62
N ALA A 24 0.63 -45.60 -6.73
CA ALA A 24 -0.80 -45.62 -7.08
C ALA A 24 -1.24 -44.21 -7.47
N ALA A 25 -1.82 -44.12 -8.66
CA ALA A 25 -2.46 -42.92 -9.21
C ALA A 25 -3.89 -42.76 -8.66
N ASP A 26 -4.39 -41.57 -8.84
CA ASP A 26 -5.79 -41.12 -8.87
C ASP A 26 -6.52 -40.74 -7.58
N SER A 27 -7.03 -39.55 -7.75
CA SER A 27 -8.10 -38.83 -7.03
C SER A 27 -7.68 -37.90 -5.88
N CYS A 28 -7.62 -36.61 -6.22
CA CYS A 28 -8.23 -35.52 -5.48
C CYS A 28 -7.79 -34.14 -6.04
N VAL A 29 -8.56 -33.66 -6.97
CA VAL A 29 -8.51 -32.23 -7.42
C VAL A 29 -9.56 -31.47 -6.62
N ALA A 30 -9.22 -31.01 -5.42
CA ALA A 30 -10.02 -30.00 -4.69
C ALA A 30 -9.33 -29.38 -3.46
N GLY A 31 -8.05 -29.63 -3.19
CA GLY A 31 -7.38 -29.16 -1.97
C GLY A 31 -6.11 -28.30 -2.19
N LYS A 32 -5.84 -27.81 -3.40
CA LYS A 32 -4.53 -27.23 -3.74
C LYS A 32 -4.45 -25.69 -3.81
N ILE A 33 -5.51 -24.96 -3.53
CA ILE A 33 -5.49 -23.49 -3.66
C ILE A 33 -5.18 -22.79 -2.32
N GLU A 34 -5.52 -23.35 -1.17
CA GLU A 34 -5.25 -22.72 0.12
C GLU A 34 -3.80 -22.85 0.62
N ASN A 35 -3.09 -23.90 0.22
CA ASN A 35 -1.70 -24.12 0.67
C ASN A 35 -0.63 -23.35 -0.13
N ALA A 36 -0.93 -22.86 -1.30
CA ALA A 36 0.03 -22.09 -2.10
C ALA A 36 0.28 -20.68 -1.53
N CYS A 37 -0.70 -20.07 -0.88
CA CYS A 37 -0.58 -18.73 -0.31
C CYS A 37 0.23 -18.69 0.99
N VAL A 38 0.17 -19.75 1.79
CA VAL A 38 0.92 -19.87 3.06
C VAL A 38 2.39 -20.21 2.80
N HIS A 39 2.68 -21.01 1.76
CA HIS A 39 4.07 -21.37 1.42
C HIS A 39 4.87 -20.24 0.78
N THR A 40 4.22 -19.36 0.00
CA THR A 40 4.90 -18.19 -0.57
C THR A 40 5.26 -17.14 0.50
N HIS A 41 4.41 -16.97 1.53
CA HIS A 41 4.71 -16.07 2.64
C HIS A 41 5.85 -16.60 3.51
N THR A 42 5.93 -17.90 3.73
CA THR A 42 6.99 -18.55 4.54
C THR A 42 8.32 -18.60 3.79
N LEU A 43 8.33 -18.76 2.46
CA LEU A 43 9.53 -18.67 1.62
C LEU A 43 10.04 -17.23 1.52
N TYR A 44 9.16 -16.24 1.49
CA TYR A 44 9.52 -14.83 1.48
C TYR A 44 10.19 -14.39 2.79
N MET A 45 9.64 -14.79 3.93
CA MET A 45 10.24 -14.51 5.25
C MET A 45 11.58 -15.24 5.44
N ARG A 46 11.76 -16.42 4.83
CA ARG A 46 13.04 -17.13 4.83
C ARG A 46 14.06 -16.53 3.87
N ALA A 47 13.66 -16.00 2.72
CA ALA A 47 14.54 -15.32 1.78
C ALA A 47 15.02 -13.98 2.34
N THR A 48 14.14 -13.20 2.97
CA THR A 48 14.51 -11.95 3.66
C THR A 48 15.42 -12.22 4.85
N ALA A 49 15.13 -13.24 5.65
CA ALA A 49 16.00 -13.64 6.77
C ALA A 49 17.36 -14.20 6.28
N CYS A 50 17.43 -14.87 5.13
CA CYS A 50 18.68 -15.39 4.58
C CYS A 50 19.53 -14.28 3.94
N LEU A 51 18.93 -13.27 3.30
CA LEU A 51 19.62 -12.07 2.82
C LEU A 51 20.16 -11.24 4.00
N PHE A 52 19.44 -11.17 5.12
CA PHE A 52 19.89 -10.50 6.33
C PHE A 52 21.07 -11.19 7.02
N LEU A 53 21.16 -12.53 6.98
CA LEU A 53 22.28 -13.29 7.54
C LEU A 53 23.58 -13.09 6.75
N ILE A 54 23.51 -12.68 5.48
CA ILE A 54 24.70 -12.40 4.66
C ILE A 54 25.22 -10.97 4.92
N TYR A 55 24.40 -10.05 5.42
CA TYR A 55 24.78 -8.65 5.64
C TYR A 55 25.61 -8.43 6.91
N GLU A 56 25.69 -9.42 7.82
CA GLU A 56 26.39 -9.26 9.11
C GLU A 56 27.93 -9.28 9.05
N SER A 57 28.53 -9.53 7.90
CA SER A 57 29.98 -9.72 7.85
C SER A 57 30.73 -8.99 6.73
N VAL A 58 30.06 -8.16 5.93
CA VAL A 58 30.78 -7.36 4.94
C VAL A 58 31.11 -6.00 5.55
N SER A 59 32.12 -5.98 6.41
CA SER A 59 32.81 -4.75 6.71
C SER A 59 33.42 -4.25 5.41
N MET A 60 32.84 -3.22 4.79
CA MET A 60 33.46 -2.55 3.66
C MET A 60 34.76 -1.90 4.14
N SER A 61 35.88 -2.40 3.63
CA SER A 61 37.18 -1.83 3.93
C SER A 61 37.58 -0.86 2.83
N ILE A 62 37.81 0.41 3.18
CA ILE A 62 38.28 1.43 2.24
C ILE A 62 39.81 1.44 2.27
N PHE A 63 40.39 1.45 1.07
CA PHE A 63 41.88 1.48 0.93
C PHE A 63 42.28 2.73 0.17
N LYS A 64 43.28 3.43 0.69
CA LYS A 64 44.06 4.41 -0.05
C LYS A 64 45.05 3.66 -0.93
N ILE A 65 44.99 3.88 -2.25
CA ILE A 65 45.91 3.25 -3.23
C ILE A 65 46.91 4.28 -3.70
N ASN A 66 48.21 3.90 -3.60
CA ASN A 66 49.27 4.63 -4.24
C ASN A 66 49.76 3.86 -5.48
N ILE A 67 49.38 4.33 -6.64
CA ILE A 67 49.66 3.67 -7.94
C ILE A 67 51.15 3.70 -8.23
N ASN A 68 51.86 4.78 -7.88
CA ASN A 68 53.30 4.92 -8.18
C ASN A 68 54.13 3.92 -7.44
N ASN A 69 53.80 3.68 -6.15
CA ASN A 69 54.54 2.78 -5.28
C ASN A 69 53.90 1.39 -5.19
N GLN A 70 52.79 1.17 -5.88
CA GLN A 70 52.01 -0.10 -5.85
C GLN A 70 51.70 -0.56 -4.41
N THR A 71 51.33 0.40 -3.53
CA THR A 71 50.96 0.14 -2.15
C THR A 71 49.51 0.48 -1.85
N SER A 72 48.92 -0.24 -0.92
CA SER A 72 47.61 0.06 -0.36
C SER A 72 47.68 0.21 1.15
N THR A 73 46.93 1.15 1.67
CA THR A 73 46.76 1.37 3.11
C THR A 73 45.27 1.35 3.43
N MET A 74 44.90 0.44 4.33
CA MET A 74 43.51 0.38 4.80
C MET A 74 43.22 1.60 5.66
N LEU A 75 42.07 2.25 5.44
CA LEU A 75 41.60 3.34 6.27
C LEU A 75 41.05 2.80 7.60
N GLU A 76 41.38 3.48 8.66
CA GLU A 76 40.91 3.12 9.98
C GLU A 76 39.51 3.62 10.23
N LEU A 77 38.61 2.72 10.64
CA LEU A 77 37.26 3.06 11.05
C LEU A 77 37.29 3.86 12.36
N LYS A 78 36.60 4.98 12.42
CA LYS A 78 36.50 5.83 13.60
C LYS A 78 35.05 6.04 14.01
N ALA A 79 34.73 5.89 15.27
CA ALA A 79 33.45 6.31 15.79
C ALA A 79 33.42 7.85 15.95
N PHE A 80 32.25 8.46 15.85
CA PHE A 80 32.11 9.92 16.05
C PHE A 80 32.63 10.37 17.42
N LYS A 81 32.44 9.54 18.45
CA LYS A 81 32.95 9.80 19.82
C LYS A 81 34.46 9.91 19.87
N ASP A 82 35.17 9.18 19.03
CA ASP A 82 36.64 9.15 19.04
C ASP A 82 37.21 10.49 18.57
N ASN A 83 36.52 11.18 17.69
CA ASN A 83 36.88 12.50 17.17
C ASN A 83 36.07 13.63 17.82
N HIS A 84 35.39 13.38 18.94
CA HIS A 84 34.57 14.34 19.69
C HIS A 84 33.43 14.98 18.89
N ILE A 85 33.00 14.38 17.77
CA ILE A 85 31.89 14.84 16.95
C ILE A 85 30.60 14.66 17.73
N LYS A 86 29.84 15.73 17.89
CA LYS A 86 28.54 15.73 18.55
C LYS A 86 27.44 15.52 17.53
N GLU A 87 26.27 15.09 17.99
CA GLU A 87 25.05 14.97 17.16
C GLU A 87 24.74 16.28 16.45
N ARG A 88 24.93 17.42 17.14
CA ARG A 88 24.77 18.76 16.57
C ARG A 88 25.75 19.06 15.42
N ASP A 89 26.96 18.52 15.46
CA ASP A 89 27.95 18.72 14.39
C ASP A 89 27.51 17.95 13.13
N VAL A 90 27.03 16.71 13.30
CA VAL A 90 26.44 15.91 12.21
C VAL A 90 25.22 16.63 11.61
N GLN A 91 24.30 17.13 12.45
CA GLN A 91 23.14 17.89 12.05
C GLN A 91 23.53 19.13 11.24
N ASN A 92 24.53 19.90 11.68
CA ASN A 92 25.00 21.11 10.98
C ASN A 92 25.62 20.79 9.62
N ILE A 93 26.36 19.70 9.49
CA ILE A 93 26.93 19.24 8.20
C ILE A 93 25.83 18.86 7.24
N ILE A 94 24.87 18.04 7.68
CA ILE A 94 23.72 17.60 6.87
C ILE A 94 22.87 18.80 6.46
N LYS A 95 22.56 19.68 7.39
CA LYS A 95 21.80 20.92 7.15
C LYS A 95 22.40 21.79 6.07
N SER A 96 23.74 21.95 6.09
CA SER A 96 24.47 22.77 5.12
C SER A 96 24.70 22.05 3.77
N ASN A 97 24.64 20.74 3.75
CA ASN A 97 24.93 19.91 2.59
C ASN A 97 23.95 18.70 2.50
N PRO A 98 22.64 18.93 2.37
CA PRO A 98 21.65 17.84 2.45
C PRO A 98 21.83 16.79 1.36
N GLN A 99 22.44 17.13 0.22
CA GLN A 99 22.74 16.21 -0.89
C GLN A 99 23.63 15.02 -0.48
N ILE A 100 24.35 15.10 0.65
CA ILE A 100 25.15 13.96 1.15
C ILE A 100 24.27 12.75 1.52
N LEU A 101 22.97 12.95 1.73
CA LEU A 101 21.99 11.89 2.01
C LEU A 101 21.51 11.16 0.74
N GLY A 102 22.10 11.50 -0.43
CA GLY A 102 21.87 10.84 -1.71
C GLY A 102 20.64 11.36 -2.46
N GLU A 103 20.02 12.46 -2.02
CA GLU A 103 18.90 13.11 -2.70
C GLU A 103 18.88 14.61 -2.39
N ASP A 104 18.23 15.39 -3.25
CA ASP A 104 18.05 16.82 -3.04
C ASP A 104 16.93 17.06 -2.03
N LEU A 105 17.24 17.85 -1.00
CA LEU A 105 16.33 18.19 0.08
C LEU A 105 16.43 19.68 0.40
N LEU A 106 15.28 20.34 0.57
CA LEU A 106 15.20 21.71 1.06
C LEU A 106 14.90 21.69 2.56
N ILE A 107 15.82 22.20 3.37
CA ILE A 107 15.63 22.23 4.82
C ILE A 107 14.60 23.33 5.18
N ILE A 108 13.53 22.90 5.83
CA ILE A 108 12.42 23.78 6.26
C ILE A 108 12.67 24.34 7.65
N SER A 109 13.18 23.52 8.57
CA SER A 109 13.41 23.93 9.96
C SER A 109 14.39 22.99 10.66
N GLU A 110 15.02 23.48 11.72
CA GLU A 110 15.83 22.69 12.65
C GLU A 110 15.28 22.84 14.08
N GLU A 111 15.50 21.82 14.92
CA GLU A 111 15.09 21.81 16.33
C GLU A 111 13.60 22.20 16.49
N LEU A 112 12.75 21.74 15.57
CA LEU A 112 11.34 22.12 15.52
C LEU A 112 10.58 21.46 16.68
N ALA A 113 9.83 22.27 17.43
CA ALA A 113 8.82 21.79 18.37
C ALA A 113 7.48 21.68 17.64
N PRO A 114 7.01 20.47 17.29
CA PRO A 114 5.78 20.31 16.48
C PRO A 114 4.51 20.74 17.21
N CYS A 115 4.55 20.86 18.54
CA CYS A 115 3.47 21.39 19.36
C CYS A 115 4.04 22.14 20.56
N GLU A 116 3.30 23.14 21.07
CA GLU A 116 3.72 24.05 22.15
C GLU A 116 4.10 23.33 23.44
N ASP A 117 3.45 22.19 23.75
CA ASP A 117 3.69 21.40 24.96
C ASP A 117 4.86 20.41 24.84
N SER A 118 5.48 20.27 23.68
CA SER A 118 6.55 19.32 23.47
C SER A 118 7.89 19.87 23.94
N LYS A 119 8.50 19.18 24.92
CA LYS A 119 9.89 19.45 25.33
C LYS A 119 10.92 18.79 24.39
N LYS A 120 10.46 17.90 23.51
CA LYS A 120 11.31 17.23 22.52
C LYS A 120 11.22 17.96 21.21
N ARG A 121 12.33 18.00 20.49
CA ARG A 121 12.46 18.70 19.22
C ARG A 121 12.85 17.73 18.13
N LEU A 122 12.28 17.93 16.96
CA LEU A 122 12.67 17.27 15.74
C LEU A 122 14.00 17.85 15.25
N ASP A 123 14.97 16.99 14.95
CA ASP A 123 16.30 17.45 14.54
C ASP A 123 16.25 18.30 13.27
N LEU A 124 15.70 17.76 12.17
CA LEU A 124 15.51 18.46 10.92
C LEU A 124 14.17 18.13 10.27
N LEU A 125 13.50 19.14 9.74
CA LEU A 125 12.38 19.01 8.82
C LEU A 125 12.82 19.49 7.45
N ALA A 126 12.55 18.71 6.41
CA ALA A 126 12.86 19.06 5.03
C ALA A 126 11.69 18.82 4.08
N LEU A 127 11.84 19.30 2.85
CA LEU A 127 10.95 19.03 1.71
C LEU A 127 11.76 18.31 0.63
N ASP A 128 11.20 17.27 0.01
CA ASP A 128 11.82 16.62 -1.14
C ASP A 128 11.33 17.26 -2.46
N LYS A 129 11.96 16.92 -3.58
CA LYS A 129 11.60 17.42 -4.93
C LYS A 129 10.16 17.12 -5.31
N SER A 130 9.58 16.05 -4.80
CA SER A 130 8.18 15.67 -5.04
C SER A 130 7.18 16.38 -4.13
N GLY A 131 7.65 17.26 -3.24
CA GLY A 131 6.81 18.05 -2.34
C GLY A 131 6.37 17.31 -1.08
N LYS A 132 6.99 16.19 -0.73
CA LYS A 132 6.72 15.50 0.53
C LYS A 132 7.58 16.06 1.65
N LEU A 133 6.99 16.18 2.84
CA LEU A 133 7.75 16.51 4.03
C LEU A 133 8.58 15.30 4.48
N VAL A 134 9.82 15.59 4.87
CA VAL A 134 10.80 14.62 5.32
C VAL A 134 11.19 14.94 6.77
N VAL A 135 10.81 14.07 7.68
CA VAL A 135 11.19 14.11 9.11
C VAL A 135 12.51 13.40 9.25
N MET A 136 13.55 14.09 9.72
CA MET A 136 14.87 13.51 9.94
C MET A 136 15.18 13.43 11.43
N GLU A 137 15.53 12.24 11.88
CA GLU A 137 16.05 11.99 13.22
C GLU A 137 17.49 11.52 13.12
N LEU A 138 18.39 12.16 13.86
CA LEU A 138 19.83 11.91 13.83
C LEU A 138 20.27 11.35 15.17
N LYS A 139 21.13 10.33 15.13
CA LYS A 139 21.81 9.82 16.31
C LYS A 139 23.28 9.60 15.98
N ARG A 140 24.11 9.70 17.01
CA ARG A 140 25.55 9.44 16.88
C ARG A 140 26.01 8.16 17.56
N ASN A 141 25.14 7.50 18.30
CA ASN A 141 25.48 6.33 19.12
C ASN A 141 25.02 5.04 18.46
N ASP A 142 25.75 3.96 18.76
CA ASP A 142 25.58 2.65 18.15
C ASP A 142 24.22 2.01 18.39
N ASP A 143 23.46 2.48 19.38
CA ASP A 143 22.21 1.85 19.80
C ASP A 143 20.95 2.44 19.15
N GLY A 144 20.97 3.65 18.58
CA GLY A 144 19.80 4.24 17.88
C GLY A 144 18.46 4.08 18.61
N PHE A 145 18.54 3.76 19.91
CA PHE A 145 17.42 3.24 20.71
C PHE A 145 16.26 4.23 20.71
N HIS A 146 15.08 3.76 20.27
CA HIS A 146 13.85 4.55 20.16
C HIS A 146 13.84 5.68 19.11
N MET A 147 14.82 5.79 18.21
CA MET A 147 14.79 6.83 17.18
C MET A 147 13.62 6.65 16.20
N ASP A 148 13.26 5.41 15.87
CA ASP A 148 12.09 5.06 15.06
C ASP A 148 10.79 5.59 15.68
N LEU A 149 10.56 5.29 16.96
CA LEU A 149 9.38 5.75 17.69
C LEU A 149 9.36 7.28 17.83
N GLN A 150 10.52 7.90 17.97
CA GLN A 150 10.65 9.35 18.06
C GLN A 150 10.29 10.00 16.73
N ALA A 151 10.84 9.52 15.63
CA ALA A 151 10.56 10.01 14.28
C ALA A 151 9.08 9.80 13.90
N ILE A 152 8.49 8.64 14.22
CA ILE A 152 7.06 8.38 13.98
C ILE A 152 6.17 9.37 14.74
N ARG A 153 6.51 9.70 16.00
CA ARG A 153 5.76 10.71 16.76
C ARG A 153 5.82 12.08 16.09
N TYR A 154 7.00 12.49 15.62
CA TYR A 154 7.13 13.75 14.89
C TYR A 154 6.37 13.72 13.58
N ALA A 155 6.48 12.67 12.79
CA ALA A 155 5.74 12.53 11.55
C ALA A 155 4.22 12.63 11.78
N SER A 156 3.70 12.02 12.85
CA SER A 156 2.28 12.09 13.20
C SER A 156 1.78 13.50 13.54
N MET A 157 2.65 14.35 14.07
CA MET A 157 2.34 15.74 14.39
C MET A 157 2.49 16.67 13.17
N ILE A 158 3.58 16.47 12.41
CA ILE A 158 3.89 17.25 11.19
C ILE A 158 2.81 17.00 10.11
N ARG A 159 2.22 15.81 10.05
CA ARG A 159 1.10 15.51 9.16
C ARG A 159 -0.09 16.47 9.29
N LEU A 160 -0.22 17.15 10.42
CA LEU A 160 -1.29 18.12 10.66
C LEU A 160 -0.96 19.52 10.15
N PHE A 161 0.24 19.73 9.63
CA PHE A 161 0.66 21.03 9.11
C PHE A 161 -0.06 21.37 7.81
N SER A 162 -0.53 22.60 7.74
CA SER A 162 -0.97 23.20 6.48
C SER A 162 0.24 23.69 5.66
N ILE A 163 0.02 23.99 4.38
CA ILE A 163 1.04 24.64 3.54
C ILE A 163 1.53 25.94 4.18
N GLN A 164 0.62 26.73 4.79
CA GLN A 164 0.95 27.97 5.48
C GLN A 164 1.85 27.74 6.71
N ASP A 165 1.67 26.65 7.42
CA ASP A 165 2.55 26.30 8.55
C ASP A 165 3.96 25.98 8.06
N VAL A 166 4.11 25.22 6.97
CA VAL A 166 5.40 24.91 6.37
C VAL A 166 6.10 26.16 5.85
N ILE A 167 5.38 27.04 5.14
CA ILE A 167 5.88 28.33 4.67
C ILE A 167 6.37 29.18 5.85
N ARG A 168 5.58 29.30 6.91
CA ARG A 168 5.94 30.07 8.11
C ARG A 168 7.22 29.50 8.75
N HIS A 169 7.31 28.20 8.97
CA HIS A 169 8.52 27.59 9.54
C HIS A 169 9.75 27.79 8.69
N TYR A 170 9.61 27.73 7.36
CA TYR A 170 10.70 27.99 6.44
C TYR A 170 11.15 29.47 6.52
N GLN A 171 10.22 30.41 6.52
CA GLN A 171 10.51 31.84 6.62
C GLN A 171 11.16 32.21 7.97
N ASP A 172 10.66 31.61 9.07
CA ASP A 172 11.24 31.84 10.40
C ASP A 172 12.67 31.28 10.49
N TYR A 173 12.94 30.17 9.79
CA TYR A 173 14.26 29.54 9.77
C TYR A 173 15.26 30.25 8.86
N THR A 174 14.87 30.55 7.61
CA THR A 174 15.79 31.09 6.59
C THR A 174 15.80 32.60 6.50
N GLN A 175 14.73 33.28 6.95
CA GLN A 175 14.41 34.68 6.66
C GLN A 175 14.28 34.95 5.15
N GLY A 176 14.09 33.92 4.33
CA GLY A 176 14.00 33.93 2.87
C GLY A 176 12.58 34.07 2.33
N ASN A 177 12.45 34.05 0.99
CA ASN A 177 11.18 34.06 0.28
C ASN A 177 10.74 32.61 -0.01
N ALA A 178 9.87 32.06 0.83
CA ALA A 178 9.42 30.67 0.71
C ALA A 178 8.77 30.36 -0.65
N GLU A 179 7.99 31.28 -1.24
CA GLU A 179 7.30 31.05 -2.52
C GLU A 179 8.30 30.90 -3.68
N GLU A 180 9.33 31.74 -3.70
CA GLU A 180 10.38 31.70 -4.71
C GLU A 180 11.24 30.45 -4.54
N ASP A 181 11.74 30.22 -3.32
CA ASP A 181 12.61 29.07 -3.01
C ASP A 181 11.92 27.73 -3.24
N PHE A 182 10.61 27.61 -2.92
CA PHE A 182 9.83 26.40 -3.16
C PHE A 182 9.56 26.19 -4.64
N THR A 183 9.23 27.27 -5.38
CA THR A 183 9.00 27.20 -6.83
C THR A 183 10.26 26.75 -7.57
N ASP A 184 11.43 27.24 -7.16
CA ASP A 184 12.70 26.88 -7.78
C ASP A 184 13.16 25.46 -7.40
N PHE A 185 12.76 25.02 -6.21
CA PHE A 185 13.18 23.70 -5.72
C PHE A 185 12.28 22.56 -6.19
N LEU A 186 10.96 22.74 -6.22
CA LEU A 186 9.99 21.68 -6.46
C LEU A 186 9.85 21.32 -7.95
N ASP A 187 9.57 20.04 -8.20
CA ASP A 187 9.18 19.54 -9.54
C ASP A 187 7.68 19.77 -9.85
N GLN A 188 6.91 20.34 -8.91
CA GLN A 188 5.48 20.61 -9.03
C GLN A 188 5.07 21.94 -8.43
N GLU A 189 3.84 22.37 -8.70
CA GLU A 189 3.26 23.61 -8.16
C GLU A 189 3.00 23.50 -6.65
N ILE A 190 3.20 24.59 -5.91
CA ILE A 190 3.08 24.64 -4.43
C ILE A 190 1.66 24.27 -3.96
N ASP A 191 0.63 24.64 -4.72
CA ASP A 191 -0.78 24.35 -4.41
C ASP A 191 -1.17 22.88 -4.56
N LYS A 192 -0.30 22.06 -5.15
CA LYS A 192 -0.46 20.61 -5.30
C LYS A 192 0.26 19.81 -4.22
N LEU A 193 0.88 20.47 -3.24
CA LEU A 193 1.57 19.80 -2.15
C LEU A 193 0.58 19.01 -1.27
N ASP A 194 0.91 17.76 -1.01
CA ASP A 194 0.15 16.88 -0.13
C ASP A 194 1.05 16.36 1.00
N PHE A 195 0.71 16.76 2.23
CA PHE A 195 1.45 16.38 3.43
C PHE A 195 0.87 15.16 4.17
N ASP A 196 -0.07 14.46 3.57
CA ASP A 196 -0.60 13.21 4.14
C ASP A 196 0.44 12.08 4.15
N ASN A 197 1.39 12.12 3.19
CA ASN A 197 2.44 11.11 3.00
C ASN A 197 3.80 11.64 3.44
N ILE A 198 4.08 11.61 4.75
CA ILE A 198 5.37 12.03 5.30
C ILE A 198 6.41 10.94 5.14
N ARG A 199 7.61 11.34 4.73
CA ARG A 199 8.79 10.49 4.70
C ARG A 199 9.58 10.65 5.99
N ILE A 200 10.24 9.57 6.40
CA ILE A 200 11.10 9.56 7.59
C ILE A 200 12.51 9.16 7.17
N MET A 201 13.50 9.91 7.59
CA MET A 201 14.91 9.56 7.47
C MET A 201 15.52 9.37 8.84
N LEU A 202 16.06 8.18 9.07
CA LEU A 202 16.84 7.85 10.25
C LEU A 202 18.31 7.86 9.85
N VAL A 203 19.12 8.70 10.50
CA VAL A 203 20.54 8.84 10.19
C VAL A 203 21.37 8.47 11.42
N ASN A 204 22.22 7.47 11.30
CA ASN A 204 23.06 7.01 12.43
C ASN A 204 24.36 6.38 11.93
N GLN A 205 25.31 6.14 12.83
CA GLN A 205 26.54 5.38 12.54
C GLN A 205 26.29 3.88 12.39
N ASP A 206 25.31 3.35 13.12
CA ASP A 206 24.91 1.95 13.01
C ASP A 206 23.44 1.78 13.40
N PHE A 207 22.86 0.65 13.00
CA PHE A 207 21.45 0.33 13.25
C PHE A 207 21.36 -1.06 13.86
N SER A 208 20.71 -1.17 15.02
CA SER A 208 20.47 -2.47 15.63
C SER A 208 19.52 -3.32 14.76
N ARG A 209 19.64 -4.65 14.90
CA ARG A 209 18.69 -5.57 14.23
C ARG A 209 17.24 -5.30 14.62
N GLU A 210 16.98 -4.95 15.86
CA GLU A 210 15.64 -4.66 16.34
C GLU A 210 15.06 -3.45 15.60
N LEU A 211 15.84 -2.39 15.47
CA LEU A 211 15.45 -1.18 14.75
C LEU A 211 15.23 -1.45 13.26
N THR A 212 16.15 -2.14 12.59
CA THR A 212 16.00 -2.46 11.16
C THR A 212 14.82 -3.36 10.88
N ASN A 213 14.55 -4.36 11.73
CA ASN A 213 13.35 -5.20 11.61
C ASN A 213 12.06 -4.40 11.81
N SER A 214 12.04 -3.48 12.79
CA SER A 214 10.91 -2.58 13.04
C SER A 214 10.64 -1.70 11.82
N VAL A 215 11.68 -1.10 11.25
CA VAL A 215 11.58 -0.24 10.06
C VAL A 215 11.08 -1.02 8.85
N LEU A 216 11.62 -2.22 8.60
CA LEU A 216 11.15 -3.07 7.49
C LEU A 216 9.66 -3.39 7.64
N TRP A 217 9.23 -3.77 8.84
CA TRP A 217 7.82 -4.04 9.11
C TRP A 217 6.93 -2.80 8.93
N LEU A 218 7.38 -1.63 9.42
CA LEU A 218 6.64 -0.36 9.26
C LEU A 218 6.52 0.04 7.78
N ASN A 219 7.57 -0.15 6.99
CA ASN A 219 7.54 0.08 5.54
C ASN A 219 6.56 -0.87 4.84
N GLU A 220 6.46 -2.12 5.29
CA GLU A 220 5.42 -3.06 4.80
C GLU A 220 4.00 -2.59 5.15
N GLN A 221 3.81 -1.85 6.24
CA GLN A 221 2.52 -1.25 6.61
C GLN A 221 2.22 0.05 5.85
N GLY A 222 3.15 0.51 5.00
CA GLY A 222 2.95 1.66 4.13
C GLY A 222 3.59 2.96 4.61
N LEU A 223 4.40 2.93 5.66
CA LEU A 223 5.26 4.07 6.00
C LEU A 223 6.41 4.15 4.99
N ASP A 224 7.00 5.33 4.86
CA ASP A 224 8.16 5.59 3.98
C ASP A 224 9.34 5.97 4.89
N ILE A 225 10.06 4.95 5.38
CA ILE A 225 11.18 5.13 6.31
C ILE A 225 12.47 4.70 5.64
N LYS A 226 13.43 5.64 5.53
CA LYS A 226 14.77 5.43 4.99
C LYS A 226 15.78 5.40 6.14
N CYS A 227 16.67 4.41 6.15
CA CYS A 227 17.79 4.34 7.09
C CYS A 227 19.10 4.63 6.37
N ILE A 228 19.83 5.65 6.83
CA ILE A 228 21.08 6.09 6.26
C ILE A 228 22.19 5.89 7.28
N LYS A 229 23.18 5.08 6.92
CA LYS A 229 24.36 4.81 7.74
C LYS A 229 25.49 5.75 7.33
N ILE A 230 26.12 6.42 8.32
CA ILE A 230 27.32 7.21 8.12
C ILE A 230 28.49 6.50 8.77
N THR A 231 29.41 6.01 7.95
CA THR A 231 30.65 5.39 8.41
C THR A 231 31.78 6.37 8.28
N GLN A 232 32.49 6.64 9.37
CA GLN A 232 33.58 7.61 9.41
C GLN A 232 34.94 6.93 9.37
N TYR A 233 35.79 7.48 8.52
CA TYR A 233 37.20 7.09 8.38
C TYR A 233 38.11 8.30 8.59
N GLU A 234 39.37 8.04 8.94
CA GLU A 234 40.38 9.07 9.07
C GLU A 234 41.58 8.76 8.17
N ILE A 235 42.06 9.79 7.47
CA ILE A 235 43.26 9.74 6.65
C ILE A 235 44.01 11.07 6.72
N ASN A 236 45.27 11.05 7.11
CA ASN A 236 46.13 12.26 7.21
C ASN A 236 45.48 13.36 8.06
N ASN A 237 44.78 13.05 9.13
CA ASN A 237 44.01 13.96 9.99
C ASN A 237 42.78 14.60 9.28
N GLU A 238 42.35 14.06 8.15
CA GLU A 238 41.11 14.45 7.47
C GLU A 238 40.05 13.37 7.68
N LEU A 239 38.85 13.80 7.93
CA LEU A 239 37.67 12.90 8.09
C LEU A 239 36.99 12.66 6.77
N ILE A 240 36.70 11.41 6.50
CA ILE A 240 35.97 10.97 5.32
C ILE A 240 34.72 10.24 5.80
N TRP A 241 33.57 10.63 5.27
CA TRP A 241 32.32 9.94 5.52
C TRP A 241 31.91 9.11 4.31
N ASP A 242 31.65 7.85 4.57
CA ASP A 242 30.92 6.97 3.65
C ASP A 242 29.45 6.96 4.09
N VAL A 243 28.56 7.39 3.18
CA VAL A 243 27.14 7.56 3.47
C VAL A 243 26.35 6.59 2.62
N ASP A 244 25.76 5.59 3.25
CA ASP A 244 25.04 4.52 2.55
C ASP A 244 23.59 4.37 3.03
N THR A 245 22.71 4.11 2.08
CA THR A 245 21.31 3.80 2.38
C THR A 245 21.17 2.30 2.62
N ILE A 246 20.90 1.91 3.86
CA ILE A 246 20.74 0.50 4.24
C ILE A 246 19.28 0.02 4.18
N ILE A 247 18.31 0.95 4.26
CA ILE A 247 16.89 0.68 4.04
C ILE A 247 16.30 1.87 3.24
N PRO A 248 15.60 1.62 2.12
CA PRO A 248 15.47 0.34 1.44
C PRO A 248 16.79 -0.15 0.85
N VAL A 249 16.96 -1.46 0.73
CA VAL A 249 18.12 -2.02 0.02
C VAL A 249 17.97 -1.73 -1.46
N LYS A 250 19.01 -1.17 -2.11
CA LYS A 250 18.95 -0.69 -3.52
C LYS A 250 18.42 -1.74 -4.49
N GLU A 251 18.79 -3.01 -4.30
CA GLU A 251 18.37 -4.11 -5.16
C GLU A 251 16.89 -4.50 -4.98
N THR A 252 16.25 -4.05 -3.90
CA THR A 252 14.86 -4.38 -3.59
C THR A 252 13.89 -3.23 -3.86
N GLU A 253 14.36 -2.03 -4.18
CA GLU A 253 13.50 -0.85 -4.41
C GLU A 253 12.44 -1.10 -5.49
N GLU A 254 12.83 -1.62 -6.66
CA GLU A 254 11.90 -1.95 -7.73
C GLU A 254 10.86 -3.01 -7.32
N TYR A 255 11.27 -3.95 -6.47
CA TYR A 255 10.40 -5.01 -5.99
C TYR A 255 9.41 -4.48 -4.95
N GLN A 256 9.85 -3.60 -4.07
CA GLN A 256 9.01 -2.93 -3.08
C GLN A 256 7.97 -2.01 -3.74
N LEU A 257 8.36 -1.26 -4.79
CA LEU A 257 7.44 -0.47 -5.60
C LEU A 257 6.34 -1.36 -6.21
N LYS A 258 6.71 -2.49 -6.82
CA LYS A 258 5.74 -3.44 -7.39
C LYS A 258 4.79 -4.03 -6.33
N ILE A 259 5.28 -4.28 -5.11
CA ILE A 259 4.43 -4.75 -3.99
C ILE A 259 3.47 -3.65 -3.55
N LYS A 260 3.93 -2.40 -3.45
CA LYS A 260 3.10 -1.25 -3.07
C LYS A 260 2.00 -1.02 -4.11
N ASP A 261 2.32 -1.05 -5.39
CA ASP A 261 1.35 -0.92 -6.49
C ASP A 261 0.32 -2.05 -6.46
N LYS A 262 0.76 -3.29 -6.22
CA LYS A 262 -0.15 -4.43 -6.07
C LYS A 262 -1.06 -4.28 -4.86
N LYS A 263 -0.54 -3.86 -3.70
CA LYS A 263 -1.35 -3.64 -2.49
C LYS A 263 -2.39 -2.52 -2.70
N ASN A 264 -2.01 -1.44 -3.39
CA ASN A 264 -2.93 -0.35 -3.72
C ASN A 264 -4.06 -0.85 -4.66
N SER A 265 -3.71 -1.58 -5.70
CA SER A 265 -4.68 -2.19 -6.62
C SER A 265 -5.62 -3.17 -5.89
N ASP A 266 -5.09 -4.00 -5.00
CA ASP A 266 -5.88 -4.94 -4.19
C ASP A 266 -6.79 -4.21 -3.19
N GLN A 267 -6.37 -3.07 -2.65
CA GLN A 267 -7.21 -2.24 -1.77
C GLN A 267 -8.32 -1.53 -2.54
N GLU A 268 -8.04 -1.02 -3.73
CA GLU A 268 -9.06 -0.45 -4.61
C GLU A 268 -10.10 -1.50 -5.00
N ILE A 269 -9.68 -2.69 -5.39
CA ILE A 269 -10.56 -3.82 -5.68
C ILE A 269 -11.39 -4.19 -4.44
N LYS A 270 -10.80 -4.21 -3.24
CA LYS A 270 -11.52 -4.47 -1.99
C LYS A 270 -12.52 -3.37 -1.64
N ARG A 271 -12.19 -2.09 -1.89
CA ARG A 271 -13.14 -0.97 -1.72
C ARG A 271 -14.30 -1.08 -2.70
N GLU A 272 -14.06 -1.42 -3.95
CA GLU A 272 -15.11 -1.66 -4.95
C GLU A 272 -15.99 -2.86 -4.59
N ILE A 273 -15.41 -3.96 -4.09
CA ILE A 273 -16.16 -5.13 -3.62
C ILE A 273 -17.03 -4.77 -2.40
N ASN A 274 -16.49 -4.04 -1.43
CA ASN A 274 -17.23 -3.62 -0.23
C ASN A 274 -18.31 -2.55 -0.52
N SER A 275 -18.22 -1.84 -1.64
CA SER A 275 -19.25 -0.91 -2.09
C SER A 275 -20.40 -1.59 -2.85
N ARG A 276 -20.32 -2.91 -3.12
CA ARG A 276 -21.42 -3.65 -3.77
C ARG A 276 -22.61 -3.74 -2.83
N ASP A 277 -23.70 -3.18 -3.32
CA ASP A 277 -24.98 -3.25 -2.63
C ASP A 277 -25.64 -4.63 -2.84
N TYR A 278 -25.71 -5.41 -1.77
CA TYR A 278 -26.28 -6.77 -1.73
C TYR A 278 -27.72 -6.79 -1.22
N THR A 279 -28.41 -5.66 -1.19
CA THR A 279 -29.82 -5.56 -0.75
C THR A 279 -30.66 -6.63 -1.46
N LYS A 280 -31.44 -7.34 -0.68
CA LYS A 280 -32.44 -8.32 -1.13
C LYS A 280 -33.83 -7.70 -1.05
N TYR A 281 -34.76 -8.28 -1.79
CA TYR A 281 -36.09 -7.76 -1.89
C TYR A 281 -37.10 -8.87 -1.71
N THR A 282 -38.28 -8.48 -1.20
CA THR A 282 -39.47 -9.33 -1.16
C THR A 282 -40.54 -8.76 -2.10
N PHE A 283 -41.09 -9.60 -2.96
CA PHE A 283 -42.15 -9.25 -3.89
C PHE A 283 -43.06 -10.44 -4.19
N ASN A 284 -44.35 -10.23 -4.16
CA ASN A 284 -45.38 -11.22 -4.53
C ASN A 284 -45.21 -12.58 -3.83
N GLY A 285 -44.91 -12.56 -2.52
CA GLY A 285 -44.69 -13.75 -1.68
C GLY A 285 -43.35 -14.46 -1.84
N LYS A 286 -42.42 -13.92 -2.66
CA LYS A 286 -41.05 -14.41 -2.81
C LYS A 286 -40.10 -13.48 -2.07
N SER A 287 -39.24 -14.04 -1.22
CA SER A 287 -38.18 -13.34 -0.48
C SER A 287 -36.81 -13.59 -1.10
N ASP A 288 -35.78 -12.92 -0.57
CA ASP A 288 -34.35 -13.05 -0.96
C ASP A 288 -34.05 -12.78 -2.44
N LEU A 289 -34.90 -11.99 -3.10
CA LEU A 289 -34.72 -11.65 -4.51
C LEU A 289 -33.53 -10.68 -4.67
N THR A 290 -32.56 -11.04 -5.50
CA THR A 290 -31.57 -10.08 -5.98
C THR A 290 -32.21 -9.03 -6.88
N LYS A 291 -31.55 -7.89 -7.09
CA LYS A 291 -32.08 -6.78 -7.94
C LYS A 291 -32.61 -7.27 -9.28
N GLY A 292 -31.81 -8.04 -10.02
CA GLY A 292 -32.26 -8.58 -11.32
C GLY A 292 -33.41 -9.57 -11.19
N ARG A 293 -33.40 -10.43 -10.15
CA ARG A 293 -34.49 -11.39 -9.88
C ARG A 293 -35.81 -10.66 -9.51
N LEU A 294 -35.71 -9.58 -8.76
CA LEU A 294 -36.89 -8.72 -8.48
C LEU A 294 -37.49 -8.23 -9.76
N VAL A 295 -36.71 -7.66 -10.69
CA VAL A 295 -37.21 -7.15 -11.96
C VAL A 295 -37.85 -8.24 -12.78
N LEU A 296 -37.24 -9.42 -12.87
CA LEU A 296 -37.80 -10.58 -13.55
C LEU A 296 -39.19 -10.96 -12.99
N GLU A 297 -39.32 -11.01 -11.66
CA GLU A 297 -40.58 -11.37 -11.01
C GLU A 297 -41.68 -10.28 -11.19
N VAL A 298 -41.28 -9.01 -11.20
CA VAL A 298 -42.21 -7.90 -11.48
C VAL A 298 -42.74 -7.99 -12.91
N VAL A 299 -41.87 -8.20 -13.90
CA VAL A 299 -42.27 -8.36 -15.30
C VAL A 299 -43.17 -9.59 -15.48
N ARG A 300 -42.84 -10.71 -14.85
CA ARG A 300 -43.66 -11.93 -14.84
C ARG A 300 -45.06 -11.69 -14.26
N LYS A 301 -45.12 -11.00 -13.13
CA LYS A 301 -46.39 -10.66 -12.48
C LYS A 301 -47.24 -9.80 -13.42
N TYR A 302 -46.65 -8.79 -14.04
CA TYR A 302 -47.33 -7.95 -15.00
C TYR A 302 -47.89 -8.75 -16.20
N CYS A 303 -47.08 -9.62 -16.81
CA CYS A 303 -47.52 -10.50 -17.90
C CYS A 303 -48.67 -11.46 -17.48
N LYS A 304 -48.66 -11.90 -16.21
CA LYS A 304 -49.76 -12.71 -15.67
C LYS A 304 -51.01 -11.93 -15.46
N ASP A 305 -50.93 -10.69 -14.98
CA ASP A 305 -52.08 -9.81 -14.73
C ASP A 305 -52.68 -9.26 -16.04
N TYR A 306 -51.81 -9.09 -17.06
CA TYR A 306 -52.16 -8.56 -18.37
C TYR A 306 -51.74 -9.48 -19.51
N PRO A 307 -52.39 -10.66 -19.68
CA PRO A 307 -51.96 -11.68 -20.63
C PRO A 307 -51.93 -11.25 -22.11
N GLU A 308 -52.68 -10.21 -22.48
CA GLU A 308 -52.75 -9.67 -23.84
C GLU A 308 -51.64 -8.62 -24.12
N ALA A 309 -50.75 -8.37 -23.18
CA ALA A 309 -49.65 -7.43 -23.38
C ALA A 309 -48.66 -8.02 -24.39
N ASN A 310 -48.29 -7.22 -25.39
CA ASN A 310 -47.21 -7.51 -26.33
C ASN A 310 -45.91 -6.75 -25.94
N PHE A 311 -44.79 -7.02 -26.63
CA PHE A 311 -43.54 -6.35 -26.35
C PHE A 311 -43.62 -4.81 -26.41
N ALA A 312 -44.35 -4.24 -27.34
CA ALA A 312 -44.53 -2.80 -27.45
C ALA A 312 -45.19 -2.19 -26.19
N LYS A 313 -46.24 -2.87 -25.66
CA LYS A 313 -46.91 -2.44 -24.42
C LYS A 313 -45.96 -2.58 -23.22
N LEU A 314 -45.19 -3.70 -23.12
CA LEU A 314 -44.23 -3.91 -22.07
C LEU A 314 -43.12 -2.84 -22.09
N SER A 315 -42.64 -2.44 -23.26
CA SER A 315 -41.61 -1.39 -23.41
C SER A 315 -42.12 0.00 -23.01
N GLN A 316 -43.44 0.25 -23.08
CA GLN A 316 -44.05 1.48 -22.55
C GLN A 316 -44.14 1.47 -21.03
N ILE A 317 -44.51 0.33 -20.43
CA ILE A 317 -44.62 0.15 -18.98
C ILE A 317 -43.23 0.08 -18.31
N PHE A 318 -42.31 -0.57 -18.96
CA PHE A 318 -40.90 -0.74 -18.47
C PHE A 318 -39.92 -0.06 -19.44
N PRO A 319 -39.90 1.28 -19.51
CA PRO A 319 -39.07 1.99 -20.49
C PRO A 319 -37.58 1.75 -20.26
N LYS A 320 -36.85 1.70 -21.37
CA LYS A 320 -35.40 1.45 -21.39
C LYS A 320 -34.62 2.32 -20.40
N LYS A 321 -35.00 3.57 -20.19
CA LYS A 321 -34.36 4.53 -19.32
C LYS A 321 -34.26 4.09 -17.83
N LEU A 322 -35.14 3.18 -17.38
CA LEU A 322 -35.14 2.68 -16.00
C LEU A 322 -33.88 1.85 -15.70
N GLN A 323 -33.33 1.14 -16.69
CA GLN A 323 -32.11 0.36 -16.55
C GLN A 323 -30.92 1.09 -17.18
N GLY A 324 -31.10 1.80 -18.27
CA GLY A 324 -30.07 2.49 -19.03
C GLY A 324 -29.66 1.75 -20.31
N SER A 325 -28.37 1.50 -20.53
CA SER A 325 -27.83 1.03 -21.81
C SER A 325 -28.43 -0.28 -22.33
N ASN A 326 -28.67 -1.24 -21.45
CA ASN A 326 -29.23 -2.56 -21.84
C ASN A 326 -30.75 -2.57 -21.99
N GLY A 327 -31.47 -1.62 -21.35
CA GLY A 327 -32.90 -1.67 -21.21
C GLY A 327 -33.38 -2.67 -20.16
N VAL A 328 -34.68 -2.60 -19.80
CA VAL A 328 -35.28 -3.50 -18.81
C VAL A 328 -35.52 -4.89 -19.38
N LEU A 329 -35.98 -4.95 -20.64
CA LEU A 329 -36.33 -6.19 -21.35
C LEU A 329 -36.06 -6.04 -22.86
N ASN A 330 -35.85 -7.17 -23.54
CA ASN A 330 -35.67 -7.26 -24.98
C ASN A 330 -36.36 -8.52 -25.55
N ILE A 331 -36.62 -8.53 -26.85
CA ILE A 331 -37.02 -9.75 -27.56
C ILE A 331 -35.83 -10.70 -27.55
N PHE A 332 -36.08 -11.96 -27.13
CA PHE A 332 -35.00 -12.93 -26.94
C PHE A 332 -34.22 -13.21 -28.24
N SER A 333 -34.90 -13.31 -29.36
CA SER A 333 -34.27 -13.56 -30.68
C SER A 333 -33.44 -12.39 -31.18
N GLU A 334 -33.65 -11.18 -30.67
CA GLU A 334 -32.91 -9.97 -31.05
C GLU A 334 -31.69 -9.70 -30.17
N LEU A 335 -31.49 -10.50 -29.10
CA LEU A 335 -30.31 -10.36 -28.22
C LEU A 335 -29.04 -10.72 -28.97
N LYS A 336 -28.06 -9.82 -28.89
CA LYS A 336 -26.71 -10.06 -29.39
C LYS A 336 -25.96 -11.01 -28.44
N ASP A 337 -24.93 -11.72 -28.96
CA ASP A 337 -24.19 -12.73 -28.17
C ASP A 337 -23.61 -12.16 -26.87
N TYR A 338 -23.00 -10.97 -26.89
CA TYR A 338 -22.50 -10.32 -25.69
C TYR A 338 -23.59 -9.94 -24.67
N GLN A 339 -24.85 -9.84 -25.07
CA GLN A 339 -25.99 -9.58 -24.20
C GLN A 339 -26.50 -10.87 -23.56
N LYS A 340 -26.41 -11.99 -24.27
CA LYS A 340 -26.73 -13.32 -23.76
C LYS A 340 -25.72 -13.74 -22.69
N GLU A 341 -24.43 -13.36 -22.84
CA GLU A 341 -23.39 -13.65 -21.86
C GLU A 341 -23.51 -12.79 -20.59
N GLY A 342 -24.41 -13.18 -19.69
CA GLY A 342 -24.53 -12.64 -18.33
C GLY A 342 -25.23 -11.28 -18.17
N ARG A 343 -25.79 -10.68 -19.26
CA ARG A 343 -26.52 -9.40 -19.15
C ARG A 343 -28.03 -9.56 -19.10
N PHE A 344 -28.56 -10.66 -19.60
CA PHE A 344 -29.97 -11.00 -19.61
C PHE A 344 -30.21 -12.39 -19.05
N TYR A 345 -31.40 -12.63 -18.55
CA TYR A 345 -31.85 -13.96 -18.16
C TYR A 345 -32.21 -14.76 -19.41
N ILE A 346 -31.49 -15.84 -19.67
CA ILE A 346 -31.59 -16.61 -20.93
C ILE A 346 -31.94 -18.09 -20.77
N LYS A 347 -32.05 -18.60 -19.53
CA LYS A 347 -32.45 -19.97 -19.31
C LYS A 347 -33.92 -20.15 -19.65
N ASP A 348 -34.33 -21.34 -20.11
CA ASP A 348 -35.69 -21.61 -20.53
C ASP A 348 -36.72 -21.22 -19.48
N GLU A 349 -36.45 -21.49 -18.20
CA GLU A 349 -37.32 -21.11 -17.09
C GLU A 349 -37.37 -19.58 -16.81
N GLU A 350 -36.42 -18.81 -17.36
CA GLU A 350 -36.26 -17.38 -17.13
C GLU A 350 -36.88 -16.55 -18.28
N ILE A 351 -36.96 -17.13 -19.46
CA ILE A 351 -37.59 -16.51 -20.63
C ILE A 351 -39.11 -16.41 -20.40
N ILE A 352 -39.70 -15.28 -20.76
CA ILE A 352 -41.12 -15.05 -20.64
C ILE A 352 -41.77 -15.21 -22.02
N GLN A 353 -42.65 -16.18 -22.15
CA GLN A 353 -43.45 -16.43 -23.36
C GLN A 353 -44.72 -15.58 -23.34
N LEU A 354 -44.92 -14.73 -24.35
CA LEU A 354 -46.13 -13.93 -24.54
C LEU A 354 -47.16 -14.70 -25.34
N LYS A 355 -48.47 -14.33 -25.22
CA LYS A 355 -49.56 -14.98 -25.94
C LYS A 355 -49.45 -14.85 -27.47
N ASN A 356 -48.84 -13.77 -27.97
CA ASN A 356 -48.65 -13.55 -29.39
C ASN A 356 -47.47 -14.37 -29.97
N GLY A 357 -46.83 -15.23 -29.17
CA GLY A 357 -45.68 -16.07 -29.57
C GLY A 357 -44.33 -15.41 -29.39
N GLU A 358 -44.24 -14.13 -29.02
CA GLU A 358 -42.96 -13.47 -28.73
C GLU A 358 -42.32 -14.00 -27.44
N GLN A 359 -41.03 -14.15 -27.47
CA GLN A 359 -40.19 -14.49 -26.28
C GLN A 359 -39.44 -13.27 -25.82
N ILE A 360 -39.52 -12.95 -24.55
CA ILE A 360 -38.80 -11.81 -23.97
C ILE A 360 -37.84 -12.24 -22.87
N SER A 361 -36.74 -11.56 -22.80
CA SER A 361 -35.73 -11.73 -21.78
C SER A 361 -35.53 -10.44 -20.98
N VAL A 362 -35.31 -10.57 -19.68
CA VAL A 362 -35.19 -9.44 -18.73
C VAL A 362 -33.71 -9.23 -18.38
N CYS A 363 -33.30 -7.98 -18.26
CA CYS A 363 -31.93 -7.62 -17.88
C CYS A 363 -31.63 -8.08 -16.45
N SER A 364 -30.48 -8.77 -16.26
CA SER A 364 -30.04 -9.27 -14.98
C SER A 364 -29.16 -8.27 -14.21
N GLN A 365 -28.63 -7.24 -14.91
CA GLN A 365 -27.65 -6.30 -14.35
C GLN A 365 -28.31 -5.00 -13.89
N TRP A 366 -28.28 -4.76 -12.57
CA TRP A 366 -28.88 -3.60 -11.93
C TRP A 366 -27.96 -2.98 -10.90
N ARG A 367 -27.77 -1.66 -10.98
CA ARG A 367 -27.09 -0.87 -9.95
C ARG A 367 -28.10 -0.39 -8.91
N LYS A 368 -27.65 0.13 -7.78
CA LYS A 368 -28.50 0.66 -6.72
C LYS A 368 -29.45 1.74 -7.25
N ASP A 369 -28.91 2.77 -7.86
CA ASP A 369 -29.70 3.91 -8.35
C ASP A 369 -30.77 3.48 -9.38
N SER A 370 -30.42 2.53 -10.27
CA SER A 370 -31.38 2.07 -11.30
C SER A 370 -32.47 1.18 -10.73
N ILE A 371 -32.18 0.37 -9.70
CA ILE A 371 -33.19 -0.46 -9.06
C ILE A 371 -34.13 0.37 -8.20
N ASP A 372 -33.63 1.39 -7.49
CA ASP A 372 -34.45 2.28 -6.68
C ASP A 372 -35.47 3.07 -7.59
N ASN A 373 -34.99 3.61 -8.72
CA ASN A 373 -35.80 4.25 -9.72
C ASN A 373 -36.85 3.27 -10.34
N PHE A 374 -36.46 2.01 -10.55
CA PHE A 374 -37.37 0.98 -11.04
C PHE A 374 -38.49 0.67 -10.02
N ILE A 375 -38.16 0.51 -8.77
CA ILE A 375 -39.08 0.22 -7.67
C ILE A 375 -40.09 1.36 -7.53
N GLU A 376 -39.63 2.61 -7.52
CA GLU A 376 -40.49 3.77 -7.44
C GLU A 376 -41.44 3.87 -8.65
N HIS A 377 -40.92 3.67 -9.86
CA HIS A 377 -41.72 3.65 -11.08
C HIS A 377 -42.81 2.58 -11.04
N VAL A 378 -42.47 1.35 -10.63
CA VAL A 378 -43.42 0.23 -10.53
C VAL A 378 -44.48 0.51 -9.47
N LYS A 379 -44.15 1.09 -8.34
CA LYS A 379 -45.07 1.50 -7.31
C LYS A 379 -46.06 2.55 -7.83
N GLN A 380 -45.55 3.58 -8.52
CA GLN A 380 -46.39 4.66 -9.05
C GLN A 380 -47.29 4.23 -10.22
N THR A 381 -46.76 3.38 -11.13
CA THR A 381 -47.43 3.02 -12.37
C THR A 381 -48.33 1.80 -12.22
N LEU A 382 -47.94 0.84 -11.41
CA LEU A 382 -48.63 -0.47 -11.27
C LEU A 382 -49.23 -0.70 -9.89
N GLY A 383 -48.92 0.13 -8.90
CA GLY A 383 -49.36 -0.07 -7.52
C GLY A 383 -48.76 -1.32 -6.83
N TYR A 384 -47.62 -1.87 -7.36
CA TYR A 384 -47.02 -3.05 -6.77
C TYR A 384 -46.13 -2.66 -5.58
N GLU A 385 -46.33 -3.37 -4.48
CA GLU A 385 -45.50 -3.17 -3.27
C GLU A 385 -44.27 -4.08 -3.29
N ILE A 386 -43.12 -3.48 -3.11
CA ILE A 386 -41.80 -4.15 -3.03
C ILE A 386 -41.16 -3.73 -1.71
N VAL A 387 -40.65 -4.71 -0.94
CA VAL A 387 -39.99 -4.48 0.36
C VAL A 387 -38.53 -4.85 0.24
N ALA A 388 -37.66 -3.90 0.59
CA ALA A 388 -36.22 -4.16 0.78
C ALA A 388 -36.00 -4.87 2.11
N GLN A 389 -35.05 -5.84 2.14
CA GLN A 389 -34.66 -6.62 3.32
C GLN A 389 -33.31 -6.17 3.85
#